data_fa5f7b9ceb30b7aed809b90cb19c16e3
#
_entry.id   fa5f7b9ceb30b7aed809b90cb19c16e3
#
_cell.length_a   1.000
_cell.length_b   1.000
_cell.length_c   1.000
_cell.angle_alpha   90.00
_cell.angle_beta   90.00
_cell.angle_gamma   90.00
#
_symmetry.space_group_name_H-M   'P 1'
#
loop_
_entity.id
_entity.type
_entity.pdbx_description
1 polymer ?
#
loop_
_entity_poly.entity_id
_entity_poly.type
_entity_poly.pdbx_seq_one_letter_code
_entity_poly.pdbx_strand_id
1 'polypeptide(L)'
;MTAFKPRPYQVDAIEALRKGWASGTNRLAVVLPTGAGKTVVFSHLAHQMLDTLNGRRVLVIAHREELIEQAAAKLLAVDPMLRVGIVKAQRDDHHDADVIVASVQTLAVAKRREAIRDIGLVIVDECHHAAARTYMEVLAHFGAWDGVPVAGFTATMTRTDGGLAEVWQDVVYRLDILDMIGDGYLCDVRGKRITVDTLDLDKVKTRNGDLVDGQLGQALEDSGALDAIAKAYVDHAGDRPGVVFTPTVATAQAAAAALEAAGITAAPVWGDMSRDDRRATLARYAAGDVQVLTNCMVLTEGFDAPHTSCAVIARPTKSPGLYVQMAGRALRPAPGKRDALLLDVMGASTRHKLASMVDLTAREIGQAEEGKTLRQVAEEAVAAEKRRTLVAHVEAEEFNLFGSSAIRWLRTPDGTWFIRLTGAMFLFLQRDPGTRLYRMRRWTEAHGVHPPKDDVARPLPEALAWLEQQAKVLAPHAFVARQASWRSGKPSPKQTPRDIVAKAITRRMREQGA
;
A
#
# COMPACT_ATOMS: atom_id res chain seq x y z
N MET A 1 31.61 13.85 16.13
CA MET A 1 30.37 13.71 15.33
C MET A 1 29.61 12.52 15.87
N THR A 2 28.38 12.70 16.35
CA THR A 2 27.57 11.59 16.86
C THR A 2 27.21 10.67 15.69
N ALA A 3 27.68 9.42 15.74
CA ALA A 3 27.34 8.39 14.76
C ALA A 3 25.82 8.33 14.58
N PHE A 4 25.37 8.31 13.35
CA PHE A 4 23.94 8.27 13.01
C PHE A 4 23.35 6.94 13.50
N LYS A 5 22.71 6.94 14.68
CA LYS A 5 22.15 5.73 15.27
C LYS A 5 20.90 5.28 14.51
N PRO A 6 20.82 4.02 14.09
CA PRO A 6 19.60 3.50 13.47
C PRO A 6 18.46 3.41 14.51
N ARG A 7 17.24 3.63 14.06
CA ARG A 7 16.02 3.46 14.87
C ARG A 7 15.73 1.96 15.07
N PRO A 8 14.96 1.56 16.10
CA PRO A 8 14.67 0.15 16.38
C PRO A 8 14.18 -0.63 15.16
N TYR A 9 13.16 -0.15 14.45
CA TYR A 9 12.64 -0.82 13.26
C TYR A 9 13.65 -0.93 12.11
N GLN A 10 14.65 -0.03 12.06
CA GLN A 10 15.72 -0.08 11.06
C GLN A 10 16.70 -1.22 11.39
N VAL A 11 16.97 -1.43 12.68
CA VAL A 11 17.74 -2.58 13.17
C VAL A 11 16.99 -3.87 12.86
N ASP A 12 15.70 -3.94 13.18
CA ASP A 12 14.86 -5.12 12.92
C ASP A 12 14.84 -5.50 11.43
N ALA A 13 14.78 -4.52 10.53
CA ALA A 13 14.84 -4.74 9.09
C ALA A 13 16.19 -5.35 8.65
N ILE A 14 17.30 -4.86 9.20
CA ILE A 14 18.65 -5.39 8.93
C ILE A 14 18.76 -6.83 9.44
N GLU A 15 18.29 -7.09 10.66
CA GLU A 15 18.30 -8.44 11.23
C GLU A 15 17.44 -9.42 10.44
N ALA A 16 16.27 -9.00 9.95
CA ALA A 16 15.41 -9.82 9.12
C ALA A 16 16.10 -10.25 7.82
N LEU A 17 16.80 -9.33 7.15
CA LEU A 17 17.63 -9.66 5.98
C LEU A 17 18.72 -10.67 6.31
N ARG A 18 19.48 -10.44 7.39
CA ARG A 18 20.56 -11.35 7.80
C ARG A 18 20.05 -12.75 8.15
N LYS A 19 18.93 -12.85 8.85
CA LYS A 19 18.27 -14.12 9.17
C LYS A 19 17.80 -14.85 7.91
N GLY A 20 17.20 -14.12 6.96
CA GLY A 20 16.76 -14.68 5.69
C GLY A 20 17.93 -15.23 4.85
N TRP A 21 19.04 -14.52 4.75
CA TRP A 21 20.24 -15.02 4.06
C TRP A 21 20.85 -16.23 4.77
N ALA A 22 20.90 -16.23 6.10
CA ALA A 22 21.39 -17.37 6.88
C ALA A 22 20.51 -18.62 6.69
N SER A 23 19.23 -18.46 6.35
CA SER A 23 18.33 -19.59 6.01
C SER A 23 18.43 -20.06 4.56
N GLY A 24 19.32 -19.46 3.75
CA GLY A 24 19.56 -19.86 2.36
C GLY A 24 18.73 -19.13 1.32
N THR A 25 17.97 -18.08 1.71
CA THR A 25 17.18 -17.26 0.78
C THR A 25 17.99 -16.04 0.40
N ASN A 26 18.42 -15.91 -0.86
CA ASN A 26 19.43 -14.90 -1.26
C ASN A 26 18.86 -13.55 -1.71
N ARG A 27 17.68 -13.51 -2.33
CA ARG A 27 17.07 -12.29 -2.87
C ARG A 27 15.88 -11.86 -2.04
N LEU A 28 16.13 -10.92 -1.13
CA LEU A 28 15.18 -10.49 -0.11
C LEU A 28 14.78 -9.03 -0.28
N ALA A 29 13.53 -8.73 0.00
CA ALA A 29 13.02 -7.36 -0.05
C ALA A 29 12.56 -6.86 1.33
N VAL A 30 12.70 -5.55 1.53
CA VAL A 30 12.23 -4.77 2.68
C VAL A 30 11.29 -3.70 2.18
N VAL A 31 10.08 -3.65 2.74
CA VAL A 31 9.06 -2.66 2.39
C VAL A 31 8.92 -1.68 3.56
N LEU A 32 9.34 -0.45 3.33
CA LEU A 32 9.29 0.64 4.30
C LEU A 32 8.66 1.88 3.66
N PRO A 33 7.72 2.57 4.32
CA PRO A 33 7.08 3.76 3.78
C PRO A 33 8.06 4.83 3.33
N THR A 34 7.60 5.73 2.46
CA THR A 34 8.36 6.93 2.12
C THR A 34 8.59 7.76 3.39
N GLY A 35 9.82 8.22 3.60
CA GLY A 35 10.20 8.92 4.83
C GLY A 35 10.72 8.04 5.97
N ALA A 36 10.61 6.70 5.88
CA ALA A 36 11.14 5.77 6.86
C ALA A 36 12.68 5.68 6.91
N GLY A 37 13.38 6.34 6.00
CA GLY A 37 14.84 6.31 5.97
C GLY A 37 15.42 5.01 5.41
N LYS A 38 14.85 4.45 4.32
CA LYS A 38 15.38 3.30 3.59
C LYS A 38 16.89 3.40 3.34
N THR A 39 17.34 4.58 2.91
CA THR A 39 18.78 4.87 2.66
C THR A 39 19.64 4.71 3.91
N VAL A 40 19.10 5.07 5.10
CA VAL A 40 19.79 4.85 6.38
C VAL A 40 19.90 3.35 6.67
N VAL A 41 18.81 2.59 6.46
CA VAL A 41 18.81 1.13 6.70
C VAL A 41 19.87 0.46 5.85
N PHE A 42 19.87 0.70 4.55
CA PHE A 42 20.83 0.04 3.67
C PHE A 42 22.27 0.56 3.85
N SER A 43 22.48 1.79 4.31
CA SER A 43 23.83 2.28 4.64
C SER A 43 24.40 1.58 5.86
N HIS A 44 23.60 1.35 6.90
CA HIS A 44 24.01 0.54 8.06
C HIS A 44 24.19 -0.94 7.69
N LEU A 45 23.32 -1.48 6.84
CA LEU A 45 23.48 -2.83 6.32
C LEU A 45 24.80 -2.99 5.56
N ALA A 46 25.10 -2.08 4.64
CA ALA A 46 26.36 -2.11 3.87
C ALA A 46 27.58 -2.07 4.79
N HIS A 47 27.61 -1.13 5.75
CA HIS A 47 28.69 -1.02 6.71
C HIS A 47 28.88 -2.31 7.53
N GLN A 48 27.79 -2.86 8.11
CA GLN A 48 27.86 -4.08 8.94
C GLN A 48 28.24 -5.35 8.16
N MET A 49 27.89 -5.39 6.87
CA MET A 49 28.19 -6.57 6.05
C MET A 49 29.63 -6.61 5.56
N LEU A 50 30.32 -5.50 5.40
CA LEU A 50 31.71 -5.45 4.91
C LEU A 50 32.64 -6.36 5.73
N ASP A 51 32.49 -6.41 7.05
CA ASP A 51 33.29 -7.29 7.92
C ASP A 51 33.09 -8.78 7.62
N THR A 52 31.93 -9.15 7.07
CA THR A 52 31.55 -10.55 6.79
C THR A 52 31.82 -10.98 5.35
N LEU A 53 32.13 -10.04 4.46
CA LEU A 53 32.28 -10.31 3.02
C LEU A 53 33.68 -10.77 2.62
N ASN A 54 34.63 -10.95 3.57
CA ASN A 54 35.99 -11.44 3.30
C ASN A 54 36.71 -10.64 2.20
N GLY A 55 36.66 -9.29 2.28
CA GLY A 55 37.30 -8.39 1.32
C GLY A 55 36.50 -8.14 0.04
N ARG A 56 35.35 -8.78 -0.15
CA ARG A 56 34.43 -8.43 -1.25
C ARG A 56 33.68 -7.15 -0.94
N ARG A 57 33.19 -6.50 -1.97
CA ARG A 57 32.59 -5.15 -1.94
C ARG A 57 31.07 -5.19 -1.93
N VAL A 58 30.47 -4.07 -1.56
CA VAL A 58 29.02 -3.84 -1.64
C VAL A 58 28.70 -3.00 -2.87
N LEU A 59 27.70 -3.42 -3.66
CA LEU A 59 27.16 -2.65 -4.78
C LEU A 59 25.76 -2.15 -4.44
N VAL A 60 25.58 -0.83 -4.44
CA VAL A 60 24.28 -0.16 -4.29
C VAL A 60 23.82 0.33 -5.67
N ILE A 61 22.64 -0.12 -6.11
CA ILE A 61 22.08 0.22 -7.42
C ILE A 61 20.89 1.16 -7.22
N ALA A 62 20.92 2.30 -7.90
CA ALA A 62 19.81 3.25 -7.96
C ALA A 62 19.58 3.70 -9.42
N HIS A 63 18.39 4.25 -9.70
CA HIS A 63 18.01 4.65 -11.06
C HIS A 63 18.08 6.16 -11.30
N ARG A 64 18.14 6.98 -10.26
CA ARG A 64 18.23 8.45 -10.35
C ARG A 64 19.54 8.98 -9.80
N GLU A 65 20.03 10.03 -10.42
CA GLU A 65 21.30 10.67 -10.06
C GLU A 65 21.28 11.22 -8.63
N GLU A 66 20.18 11.83 -8.23
CA GLU A 66 20.00 12.39 -6.90
C GLU A 66 20.03 11.30 -5.81
N LEU A 67 19.46 10.13 -6.09
CA LEU A 67 19.48 8.98 -5.16
C LEU A 67 20.91 8.44 -4.98
N ILE A 68 21.72 8.44 -6.04
CA ILE A 68 23.12 8.00 -6.00
C ILE A 68 23.95 8.91 -5.08
N GLU A 69 23.85 10.22 -5.25
CA GLU A 69 24.57 11.19 -4.41
C GLU A 69 24.10 11.12 -2.94
N GLN A 70 22.80 10.97 -2.72
CA GLN A 70 22.27 10.83 -1.35
C GLN A 70 22.68 9.52 -0.68
N ALA A 71 22.69 8.42 -1.42
CA ALA A 71 23.16 7.15 -0.92
C ALA A 71 24.64 7.24 -0.51
N ALA A 72 25.49 7.82 -1.37
CA ALA A 72 26.90 8.02 -1.07
C ALA A 72 27.10 8.92 0.16
N ALA A 73 26.37 10.03 0.25
CA ALA A 73 26.43 10.94 1.39
C ALA A 73 25.97 10.26 2.70
N LYS A 74 24.93 9.41 2.65
CA LYS A 74 24.44 8.68 3.85
C LYS A 74 25.41 7.59 4.28
N LEU A 75 26.05 6.87 3.35
CA LEU A 75 27.11 5.91 3.66
C LEU A 75 28.25 6.59 4.43
N LEU A 76 28.74 7.72 3.95
CA LEU A 76 29.78 8.52 4.61
C LEU A 76 29.33 9.13 5.95
N ALA A 77 28.02 9.41 6.10
CA ALA A 77 27.48 9.88 7.38
C ALA A 77 27.37 8.76 8.43
N VAL A 78 27.19 7.50 8.00
CA VAL A 78 27.21 6.31 8.87
C VAL A 78 28.63 6.00 9.28
N ASP A 79 29.54 5.97 8.32
CA ASP A 79 30.97 5.77 8.58
C ASP A 79 31.82 6.64 7.65
N PRO A 80 32.45 7.70 8.20
CA PRO A 80 33.33 8.60 7.42
C PRO A 80 34.60 7.93 6.87
N MET A 81 34.96 6.74 7.36
CA MET A 81 36.15 6.01 6.91
C MET A 81 35.86 5.08 5.72
N LEU A 82 34.58 4.89 5.34
CA LEU A 82 34.22 4.10 4.17
C LEU A 82 34.75 4.72 2.88
N ARG A 83 35.38 3.90 2.05
CA ARG A 83 35.74 4.29 0.69
C ARG A 83 34.53 4.06 -0.22
N VAL A 84 33.80 5.14 -0.47
CA VAL A 84 32.57 5.12 -1.30
C VAL A 84 32.91 5.59 -2.71
N GLY A 85 32.73 4.73 -3.69
CA GLY A 85 32.88 5.04 -5.11
C GLY A 85 31.54 5.32 -5.78
N ILE A 86 31.52 6.23 -6.76
CA ILE A 86 30.33 6.54 -7.54
C ILE A 86 30.56 6.18 -9.00
N VAL A 87 29.60 5.39 -9.57
CA VAL A 87 29.61 4.97 -10.98
C VAL A 87 28.34 5.46 -11.66
N LYS A 88 28.43 6.60 -12.36
CA LYS A 88 27.31 7.19 -13.11
C LYS A 88 27.80 8.01 -14.28
N ALA A 89 27.14 7.95 -15.41
CA ALA A 89 27.50 8.69 -16.62
C ALA A 89 29.03 8.64 -16.89
N GLN A 90 29.74 9.76 -16.80
CA GLN A 90 31.20 9.82 -17.03
C GLN A 90 32.02 9.51 -15.76
N ARG A 91 31.40 9.53 -14.58
CA ARG A 91 32.08 9.27 -13.30
C ARG A 91 32.26 7.77 -13.07
N ASP A 92 33.48 7.37 -12.67
CA ASP A 92 33.84 5.96 -12.47
C ASP A 92 34.89 5.80 -11.35
N ASP A 93 34.45 5.92 -10.10
CA ASP A 93 35.32 5.88 -8.91
C ASP A 93 35.32 4.49 -8.25
N HIS A 94 35.17 3.38 -9.03
CA HIS A 94 34.98 2.06 -8.44
C HIS A 94 36.26 1.39 -7.92
N HIS A 95 37.46 1.83 -8.34
CA HIS A 95 38.70 1.04 -8.18
C HIS A 95 39.04 0.74 -6.70
N ASP A 96 39.08 1.74 -5.84
CA ASP A 96 39.47 1.59 -4.43
C ASP A 96 38.27 1.65 -3.46
N ALA A 97 37.05 1.45 -3.95
CA ALA A 97 35.85 1.58 -3.15
C ALA A 97 35.50 0.27 -2.41
N ASP A 98 35.13 0.38 -1.15
CA ASP A 98 34.52 -0.70 -0.35
C ASP A 98 33.03 -0.82 -0.68
N VAL A 99 32.38 0.33 -0.92
CA VAL A 99 30.98 0.43 -1.34
C VAL A 99 30.90 1.21 -2.63
N ILE A 100 30.31 0.63 -3.66
CA ILE A 100 30.10 1.25 -4.97
C ILE A 100 28.63 1.64 -5.09
N VAL A 101 28.33 2.90 -5.32
CA VAL A 101 26.97 3.38 -5.60
C VAL A 101 26.85 3.67 -7.09
N ALA A 102 26.02 2.92 -7.78
CA ALA A 102 25.99 2.92 -9.25
C ALA A 102 24.59 3.18 -9.83
N SER A 103 24.57 3.87 -10.98
CA SER A 103 23.39 4.02 -11.80
C SER A 103 23.12 2.72 -12.58
N VAL A 104 21.90 2.20 -12.52
CA VAL A 104 21.50 1.03 -13.31
C VAL A 104 21.67 1.27 -14.80
N GLN A 105 21.42 2.48 -15.30
CA GLN A 105 21.61 2.86 -16.70
C GLN A 105 23.09 2.80 -17.11
N THR A 106 24.00 3.19 -16.23
CA THR A 106 25.43 3.07 -16.47
C THR A 106 25.89 1.60 -16.46
N LEU A 107 25.37 0.80 -15.53
CA LEU A 107 25.66 -0.63 -15.45
C LEU A 107 25.02 -1.45 -16.58
N ALA A 108 24.02 -0.91 -17.30
CA ALA A 108 23.49 -1.51 -18.52
C ALA A 108 24.56 -1.67 -19.60
N VAL A 109 25.56 -0.77 -19.61
CA VAL A 109 26.71 -0.85 -20.54
C VAL A 109 27.65 -1.95 -20.05
N ALA A 110 27.80 -3.03 -20.84
CA ALA A 110 28.58 -4.22 -20.46
C ALA A 110 30.00 -3.89 -19.99
N LYS A 111 30.73 -3.06 -20.72
CA LYS A 111 32.09 -2.63 -20.35
C LYS A 111 32.17 -2.00 -18.96
N ARG A 112 31.14 -1.25 -18.56
CA ARG A 112 31.10 -0.57 -17.26
C ARG A 112 30.85 -1.57 -16.13
N ARG A 113 29.89 -2.48 -16.27
CA ARG A 113 29.61 -3.48 -15.23
C ARG A 113 30.70 -4.55 -15.12
N GLU A 114 31.33 -4.94 -16.24
CA GLU A 114 32.44 -5.92 -16.28
C GLU A 114 33.72 -5.42 -15.60
N ALA A 115 33.91 -4.11 -15.54
CA ALA A 115 35.03 -3.49 -14.82
C ALA A 115 34.89 -3.62 -13.28
N ILE A 116 33.66 -3.79 -12.79
CA ILE A 116 33.37 -3.93 -11.35
C ILE A 116 33.43 -5.42 -10.99
N ARG A 117 34.28 -5.78 -10.04
CA ARG A 117 34.51 -7.17 -9.62
C ARG A 117 34.39 -7.32 -8.11
N ASP A 118 34.39 -8.56 -7.65
CA ASP A 118 34.44 -8.92 -6.23
C ASP A 118 33.26 -8.36 -5.40
N ILE A 119 32.05 -8.41 -5.98
CA ILE A 119 30.82 -8.02 -5.28
C ILE A 119 30.34 -9.18 -4.39
N GLY A 120 30.15 -8.88 -3.12
CA GLY A 120 29.66 -9.83 -2.11
C GLY A 120 28.25 -9.55 -1.62
N LEU A 121 27.72 -8.35 -1.88
CA LEU A 121 26.35 -7.95 -1.55
C LEU A 121 25.87 -6.96 -2.62
N VAL A 122 24.65 -7.15 -3.10
CA VAL A 122 23.96 -6.17 -3.96
C VAL A 122 22.77 -5.57 -3.20
N ILE A 123 22.67 -4.26 -3.20
CA ILE A 123 21.56 -3.49 -2.63
C ILE A 123 20.84 -2.77 -3.76
N VAL A 124 19.52 -2.88 -3.84
CA VAL A 124 18.70 -2.25 -4.88
C VAL A 124 17.76 -1.26 -4.22
N ASP A 125 17.96 0.02 -4.47
CA ASP A 125 17.02 1.06 -4.05
C ASP A 125 15.87 1.15 -5.05
N GLU A 126 14.65 1.46 -4.55
CA GLU A 126 13.38 1.40 -5.27
C GLU A 126 13.20 0.10 -6.08
N CYS A 127 13.36 -1.00 -5.36
CA CYS A 127 13.44 -2.36 -5.91
C CYS A 127 12.16 -2.85 -6.62
N HIS A 128 11.07 -2.09 -6.59
CA HIS A 128 9.88 -2.33 -7.40
C HIS A 128 10.15 -2.17 -8.91
N HIS A 129 11.27 -1.54 -9.31
CA HIS A 129 11.74 -1.49 -10.71
C HIS A 129 12.56 -2.72 -11.13
N ALA A 130 12.92 -3.61 -10.22
CA ALA A 130 13.89 -4.68 -10.46
C ALA A 130 13.45 -5.73 -11.49
N ALA A 131 12.16 -5.82 -11.82
CA ALA A 131 11.65 -6.68 -12.90
C ALA A 131 11.96 -6.15 -14.31
N ALA A 132 12.42 -4.91 -14.45
CA ALA A 132 12.82 -4.38 -15.74
C ALA A 132 14.06 -5.11 -16.26
N ARG A 133 14.10 -5.38 -17.57
CA ARG A 133 15.17 -6.14 -18.25
C ARG A 133 16.59 -5.66 -17.87
N THR A 134 16.80 -4.35 -17.82
CA THR A 134 18.10 -3.77 -17.47
C THR A 134 18.55 -4.17 -16.07
N TYR A 135 17.64 -4.14 -15.08
CA TYR A 135 17.94 -4.60 -13.73
C TYR A 135 18.23 -6.09 -13.68
N MET A 136 17.45 -6.91 -14.38
CA MET A 136 17.65 -8.35 -14.44
C MET A 136 19.03 -8.71 -14.99
N GLU A 137 19.47 -8.06 -16.09
CA GLU A 137 20.79 -8.25 -16.69
C GLU A 137 21.92 -7.85 -15.72
N VAL A 138 21.77 -6.74 -15.01
CA VAL A 138 22.75 -6.25 -14.03
C VAL A 138 22.82 -7.20 -12.82
N LEU A 139 21.69 -7.59 -12.26
CA LEU A 139 21.62 -8.51 -11.14
C LEU A 139 22.20 -9.89 -11.47
N ALA A 140 21.91 -10.42 -12.68
CA ALA A 140 22.48 -11.67 -13.17
C ALA A 140 24.00 -11.60 -13.27
N HIS A 141 24.55 -10.51 -13.80
CA HIS A 141 26.00 -10.32 -13.93
C HIS A 141 26.71 -10.36 -12.56
N PHE A 142 26.09 -9.78 -11.52
CA PHE A 142 26.66 -9.76 -10.16
C PHE A 142 26.29 -10.98 -9.32
N GLY A 143 25.79 -12.05 -9.92
CA GLY A 143 25.61 -13.34 -9.27
C GLY A 143 24.39 -13.44 -8.35
N ALA A 144 23.36 -12.61 -8.57
CA ALA A 144 22.12 -12.65 -7.77
C ALA A 144 21.42 -14.01 -7.78
N TRP A 145 21.57 -14.79 -8.85
CA TRP A 145 21.06 -16.16 -8.97
C TRP A 145 22.11 -17.23 -8.62
N ASP A 146 23.39 -16.84 -8.44
CA ASP A 146 24.51 -17.71 -8.15
C ASP A 146 24.94 -17.63 -6.66
N GLY A 147 24.03 -17.16 -5.79
CA GLY A 147 24.24 -17.18 -4.34
C GLY A 147 24.75 -15.87 -3.74
N VAL A 148 24.97 -14.81 -4.52
CA VAL A 148 25.29 -13.48 -3.96
C VAL A 148 24.03 -12.91 -3.28
N PRO A 149 24.12 -12.51 -1.99
CA PRO A 149 23.02 -11.88 -1.29
C PRO A 149 22.54 -10.59 -1.99
N VAL A 150 21.23 -10.43 -2.09
CA VAL A 150 20.59 -9.22 -2.65
C VAL A 150 19.56 -8.69 -1.67
N ALA A 151 19.65 -7.40 -1.35
CA ALA A 151 18.65 -6.68 -0.55
C ALA A 151 17.93 -5.65 -1.41
N GLY A 152 16.62 -5.75 -1.53
CA GLY A 152 15.78 -4.74 -2.19
C GLY A 152 15.06 -3.87 -1.18
N PHE A 153 15.01 -2.55 -1.44
CA PHE A 153 14.28 -1.59 -0.63
C PHE A 153 13.26 -0.84 -1.47
N THR A 154 12.01 -0.74 -0.98
CA THR A 154 10.94 0.01 -1.66
C THR A 154 9.91 0.54 -0.67
N ALA A 155 9.16 1.56 -1.08
CA ALA A 155 8.00 2.03 -0.31
C ALA A 155 6.75 1.18 -0.55
N THR A 156 6.62 0.61 -1.74
CA THR A 156 5.45 -0.16 -2.16
C THR A 156 5.90 -1.41 -2.90
N MET A 157 5.29 -2.53 -2.56
CA MET A 157 5.43 -3.78 -3.31
C MET A 157 4.08 -4.48 -3.28
N THR A 158 3.37 -4.49 -4.41
CA THR A 158 2.09 -5.16 -4.55
C THR A 158 2.29 -6.55 -5.18
N ARG A 159 1.48 -7.54 -4.77
CA ARG A 159 1.53 -8.89 -5.36
C ARG A 159 1.11 -8.91 -6.84
N THR A 160 0.53 -7.80 -7.32
CA THR A 160 0.07 -7.62 -8.70
C THR A 160 1.14 -7.05 -9.63
N ASP A 161 2.29 -6.61 -9.09
CA ASP A 161 3.41 -6.13 -9.88
C ASP A 161 4.05 -7.35 -10.56
N GLY A 162 3.65 -7.59 -11.82
CA GLY A 162 4.11 -8.73 -12.60
C GLY A 162 5.64 -8.75 -12.73
N GLY A 163 6.23 -9.92 -12.52
CA GLY A 163 7.68 -10.15 -12.63
C GLY A 163 8.48 -9.90 -11.35
N LEU A 164 7.97 -9.20 -10.35
CA LEU A 164 8.70 -9.00 -9.07
C LEU A 164 8.93 -10.30 -8.29
N ALA A 165 8.00 -11.26 -8.40
CA ALA A 165 8.16 -12.60 -7.83
C ALA A 165 9.30 -13.42 -8.47
N GLU A 166 9.73 -13.07 -9.67
CA GLU A 166 10.90 -13.69 -10.34
C GLU A 166 12.22 -13.17 -9.76
N VAL A 167 12.21 -11.91 -9.29
CA VAL A 167 13.39 -11.28 -8.69
C VAL A 167 13.46 -11.57 -7.20
N TRP A 168 12.40 -11.29 -6.44
CA TRP A 168 12.39 -11.35 -4.99
C TRP A 168 11.78 -12.65 -4.49
N GLN A 169 12.56 -13.42 -3.74
CA GLN A 169 12.13 -14.69 -3.17
C GLN A 169 11.21 -14.48 -1.96
N ASP A 170 11.46 -13.43 -1.17
CA ASP A 170 10.62 -13.10 -0.02
C ASP A 170 10.68 -11.61 0.34
N VAL A 171 9.63 -11.13 1.02
CA VAL A 171 9.59 -9.82 1.70
C VAL A 171 9.74 -10.07 3.18
N VAL A 172 10.99 -10.00 3.66
CA VAL A 172 11.34 -10.39 5.05
C VAL A 172 10.98 -9.37 6.11
N TYR A 173 10.76 -8.13 5.71
CA TYR A 173 10.33 -7.06 6.61
C TYR A 173 9.37 -6.09 5.93
N ARG A 174 8.29 -5.78 6.60
CA ARG A 174 7.30 -4.81 6.14
C ARG A 174 6.80 -3.99 7.31
N LEU A 175 6.81 -2.67 7.18
CA LEU A 175 6.24 -1.75 8.15
C LEU A 175 5.16 -0.91 7.47
N ASP A 176 3.99 -0.83 8.11
CA ASP A 176 2.89 -0.01 7.60
C ASP A 176 3.05 1.45 8.04
N ILE A 177 2.53 2.37 7.24
CA ILE A 177 2.61 3.80 7.52
C ILE A 177 1.86 4.18 8.81
N LEU A 178 0.76 3.50 9.11
CA LEU A 178 -0.02 3.73 10.34
C LEU A 178 0.76 3.33 11.59
N ASP A 179 1.57 2.27 11.52
CA ASP A 179 2.44 1.87 12.64
C ASP A 179 3.50 2.95 12.86
N MET A 180 4.11 3.46 11.79
CA MET A 180 5.10 4.54 11.88
C MET A 180 4.52 5.87 12.39
N ILE A 181 3.27 6.18 12.07
CA ILE A 181 2.55 7.34 12.63
C ILE A 181 2.26 7.09 14.12
N GLY A 182 1.82 5.88 14.48
CA GLY A 182 1.55 5.49 15.86
C GLY A 182 2.78 5.59 16.76
N ASP A 183 3.93 5.19 16.25
CA ASP A 183 5.24 5.23 16.93
C ASP A 183 5.92 6.63 16.87
N GLY A 184 5.32 7.61 16.18
CA GLY A 184 5.84 8.96 16.04
C GLY A 184 7.04 9.09 15.08
N TYR A 185 7.29 8.09 14.25
CA TYR A 185 8.34 8.14 13.22
C TYR A 185 7.92 8.89 11.95
N LEU A 186 6.61 9.02 11.72
CA LEU A 186 6.00 9.87 10.70
C LEU A 186 4.91 10.74 11.34
N CYS A 187 4.63 11.90 10.72
CA CYS A 187 3.50 12.75 11.11
C CYS A 187 2.18 12.11 10.67
N ASP A 188 1.13 12.29 11.48
CA ASP A 188 -0.23 11.99 11.03
C ASP A 188 -0.62 12.89 9.84
N VAL A 189 -1.55 12.44 9.02
CA VAL A 189 -1.90 13.09 7.76
C VAL A 189 -3.39 13.35 7.67
N ARG A 190 -3.75 14.56 7.24
CA ARG A 190 -5.12 14.95 6.89
C ARG A 190 -5.24 15.13 5.39
N GLY A 191 -6.30 14.60 4.81
CA GLY A 191 -6.62 14.78 3.42
C GLY A 191 -7.77 15.77 3.22
N LYS A 192 -7.63 16.63 2.20
CA LYS A 192 -8.73 17.44 1.65
C LYS A 192 -8.76 17.30 0.16
N ARG A 193 -9.98 17.26 -0.41
CA ARG A 193 -10.20 17.23 -1.85
C ARG A 193 -10.42 18.65 -2.37
N ILE A 194 -9.74 18.99 -3.45
CA ILE A 194 -10.00 20.20 -4.23
C ILE A 194 -10.81 19.77 -5.44
N THR A 195 -12.12 19.92 -5.35
CA THR A 195 -13.02 19.60 -6.48
C THR A 195 -13.08 20.78 -7.43
N VAL A 196 -12.76 20.55 -8.71
CA VAL A 196 -12.80 21.54 -9.78
C VAL A 196 -13.90 21.12 -10.76
N ASP A 197 -15.00 21.84 -10.75
CA ASP A 197 -16.22 21.45 -11.50
C ASP A 197 -16.01 21.42 -13.02
N THR A 198 -15.11 22.25 -13.52
CA THR A 198 -14.73 22.36 -14.93
C THR A 198 -13.67 21.35 -15.37
N LEU A 199 -13.04 20.63 -14.43
CA LEU A 199 -12.01 19.64 -14.72
C LEU A 199 -12.63 18.29 -15.10
N ASP A 200 -12.55 17.95 -16.37
CA ASP A 200 -13.04 16.69 -16.93
C ASP A 200 -11.90 15.69 -17.12
N LEU A 201 -11.66 14.85 -16.10
CA LEU A 201 -10.64 13.81 -16.15
C LEU A 201 -11.01 12.62 -17.03
N ASP A 202 -12.28 12.43 -17.39
CA ASP A 202 -12.73 11.33 -18.25
C ASP A 202 -12.27 11.49 -19.71
N LYS A 203 -11.92 12.71 -20.12
CA LYS A 203 -11.30 12.99 -21.42
C LYS A 203 -9.81 12.66 -21.47
N VAL A 204 -9.14 12.52 -20.32
CA VAL A 204 -7.72 12.19 -20.25
C VAL A 204 -7.51 10.69 -20.48
N LYS A 205 -6.77 10.35 -21.52
CA LYS A 205 -6.46 8.95 -21.86
C LYS A 205 -5.57 8.29 -20.81
N THR A 206 -5.70 6.97 -20.71
CA THR A 206 -4.81 6.14 -19.90
C THR A 206 -3.74 5.50 -20.79
N ARG A 207 -2.49 5.53 -20.35
CA ARG A 207 -1.34 4.83 -20.98
C ARG A 207 -0.48 4.21 -19.90
N ASN A 208 -0.03 2.97 -20.07
CA ASN A 208 0.78 2.24 -19.09
C ASN A 208 0.18 2.21 -17.67
N GLY A 209 -1.15 2.13 -17.58
CA GLY A 209 -1.86 2.05 -16.28
C GLY A 209 -2.14 3.39 -15.60
N ASP A 210 -1.64 4.53 -16.11
CA ASP A 210 -1.87 5.85 -15.53
C ASP A 210 -2.38 6.87 -16.57
N LEU A 211 -2.77 8.07 -16.12
CA LEU A 211 -3.22 9.17 -16.95
C LEU A 211 -2.06 9.72 -17.80
N VAL A 212 -2.37 10.17 -19.05
CA VAL A 212 -1.37 10.75 -19.94
C VAL A 212 -1.02 12.17 -19.51
N ASP A 213 0.21 12.39 -19.05
CA ASP A 213 0.67 13.64 -18.43
C ASP A 213 0.38 14.89 -19.28
N GLY A 214 0.65 14.88 -20.58
CA GLY A 214 0.41 16.03 -21.45
C GLY A 214 -1.06 16.41 -21.54
N GLN A 215 -1.97 15.43 -21.63
CA GLN A 215 -3.43 15.67 -21.67
C GLN A 215 -3.93 16.12 -20.30
N LEU A 216 -3.39 15.56 -19.21
CA LEU A 216 -3.73 15.96 -17.85
C LEU A 216 -3.28 17.40 -17.56
N GLY A 217 -2.07 17.79 -17.99
CA GLY A 217 -1.58 19.15 -17.85
C GLY A 217 -2.49 20.15 -18.57
N GLN A 218 -2.83 19.88 -19.83
CA GLN A 218 -3.74 20.72 -20.59
C GLN A 218 -5.12 20.83 -19.94
N ALA A 219 -5.68 19.72 -19.45
CA ALA A 219 -6.97 19.73 -18.76
C ALA A 219 -6.95 20.58 -17.48
N LEU A 220 -5.86 20.56 -16.72
CA LEU A 220 -5.68 21.39 -15.52
C LEU A 220 -5.58 22.89 -15.87
N GLU A 221 -4.85 23.23 -16.92
CA GLU A 221 -4.67 24.59 -17.39
C GLU A 221 -5.98 25.18 -17.94
N ASP A 222 -6.70 24.41 -18.77
CA ASP A 222 -7.96 24.85 -19.42
C ASP A 222 -9.13 24.96 -18.42
N SER A 223 -9.08 24.25 -17.29
CA SER A 223 -10.19 24.18 -16.33
C SER A 223 -10.14 25.24 -15.23
N GLY A 224 -9.11 26.08 -15.15
CA GLY A 224 -8.91 26.98 -14.01
C GLY A 224 -8.54 26.25 -12.69
N ALA A 225 -8.10 24.97 -12.79
CA ALA A 225 -7.70 24.19 -11.62
C ALA A 225 -6.52 24.80 -10.88
N LEU A 226 -5.63 25.52 -11.57
CA LEU A 226 -4.47 26.13 -10.96
C LEU A 226 -4.83 27.26 -9.99
N ASP A 227 -5.82 28.09 -10.35
CA ASP A 227 -6.36 29.13 -9.46
C ASP A 227 -7.10 28.51 -8.27
N ALA A 228 -7.86 27.43 -8.51
CA ALA A 228 -8.51 26.67 -7.45
C ALA A 228 -7.49 26.07 -6.47
N ILE A 229 -6.36 25.56 -6.95
CA ILE A 229 -5.25 25.05 -6.15
C ILE A 229 -4.66 26.18 -5.30
N ALA A 230 -4.35 27.33 -5.90
CA ALA A 230 -3.78 28.47 -5.19
C ALA A 230 -4.73 28.96 -4.09
N LYS A 231 -6.02 29.10 -4.40
CA LYS A 231 -7.06 29.45 -3.42
C LYS A 231 -7.15 28.43 -2.29
N ALA A 232 -7.22 27.13 -2.62
CA ALA A 232 -7.29 26.06 -1.62
C ALA A 232 -6.04 26.02 -0.74
N TYR A 233 -4.88 26.36 -1.28
CA TYR A 233 -3.65 26.48 -0.50
C TYR A 233 -3.75 27.59 0.54
N VAL A 234 -4.19 28.79 0.13
CA VAL A 234 -4.43 29.92 1.05
C VAL A 234 -5.42 29.53 2.14
N ASP A 235 -6.57 28.96 1.75
CA ASP A 235 -7.68 28.63 2.66
C ASP A 235 -7.37 27.52 3.66
N HIS A 236 -6.52 26.55 3.30
CA HIS A 236 -6.32 25.33 4.06
C HIS A 236 -4.90 25.07 4.53
N ALA A 237 -3.89 25.47 3.75
CA ALA A 237 -2.49 25.28 4.11
C ALA A 237 -1.91 26.53 4.81
N GLY A 238 -2.38 27.72 4.47
CA GLY A 238 -1.89 28.98 5.07
C GLY A 238 -0.39 29.17 4.86
N ASP A 239 0.35 29.29 5.94
CA ASP A 239 1.81 29.52 5.98
C ASP A 239 2.65 28.24 5.92
N ARG A 240 2.03 27.06 5.74
CA ARG A 240 2.75 25.77 5.67
C ARG A 240 3.73 25.75 4.50
N PRO A 241 5.00 25.31 4.71
CA PRO A 241 5.87 24.96 3.60
C PRO A 241 5.29 23.78 2.80
N GLY A 242 5.24 23.90 1.48
CA GLY A 242 4.56 22.91 0.65
C GLY A 242 5.26 22.53 -0.64
N VAL A 243 4.77 21.43 -1.23
CA VAL A 243 5.19 20.94 -2.55
C VAL A 243 3.95 20.64 -3.37
N VAL A 244 3.87 21.14 -4.61
CA VAL A 244 2.83 20.86 -5.59
C VAL A 244 3.40 19.94 -6.66
N PHE A 245 2.77 18.79 -6.85
CA PHE A 245 3.13 17.82 -7.88
C PHE A 245 2.24 18.00 -9.09
N THR A 246 2.83 18.28 -10.26
CA THR A 246 2.14 18.55 -11.51
C THR A 246 2.56 17.54 -12.60
N PRO A 247 1.72 17.33 -13.64
CA PRO A 247 2.01 16.37 -14.70
C PRO A 247 3.06 16.85 -15.70
N THR A 248 3.17 18.16 -15.93
CA THR A 248 4.11 18.74 -16.92
C THR A 248 4.92 19.89 -16.34
N VAL A 249 6.00 20.25 -17.02
CA VAL A 249 6.83 21.43 -16.64
C VAL A 249 6.02 22.71 -16.82
N ALA A 250 5.28 22.84 -17.90
CA ALA A 250 4.42 24.01 -18.14
C ALA A 250 3.40 24.18 -17.00
N THR A 251 2.71 23.10 -16.62
CA THR A 251 1.78 23.11 -15.48
C THR A 251 2.48 23.46 -14.15
N ALA A 252 3.73 23.03 -13.93
CA ALA A 252 4.49 23.41 -12.75
C ALA A 252 4.78 24.92 -12.71
N GLN A 253 5.19 25.50 -13.82
CA GLN A 253 5.44 26.93 -13.95
C GLN A 253 4.15 27.75 -13.79
N ALA A 254 3.06 27.33 -14.42
CA ALA A 254 1.75 27.98 -14.30
C ALA A 254 1.19 27.89 -12.86
N ALA A 255 1.37 26.76 -12.18
CA ALA A 255 0.97 26.61 -10.78
C ALA A 255 1.79 27.53 -9.84
N ALA A 256 3.09 27.72 -10.09
CA ALA A 256 3.90 28.67 -9.34
C ALA A 256 3.38 30.09 -9.54
N ALA A 257 3.09 30.49 -10.78
CA ALA A 257 2.55 31.83 -11.08
C ALA A 257 1.18 32.07 -10.43
N ALA A 258 0.28 31.06 -10.43
CA ALA A 258 -1.02 31.16 -9.75
C ALA A 258 -0.88 31.30 -8.22
N LEU A 259 0.07 30.60 -7.60
CA LEU A 259 0.39 30.76 -6.17
C LEU A 259 0.96 32.13 -5.86
N GLU A 260 1.88 32.64 -6.69
CA GLU A 260 2.42 33.99 -6.53
C GLU A 260 1.35 35.07 -6.67
N ALA A 261 0.44 34.92 -7.62
CA ALA A 261 -0.72 35.80 -7.77
C ALA A 261 -1.65 35.79 -6.55
N ALA A 262 -1.70 34.67 -5.82
CA ALA A 262 -2.43 34.54 -4.56
C ALA A 262 -1.62 34.99 -3.33
N GLY A 263 -0.41 35.55 -3.51
CA GLY A 263 0.43 36.08 -2.44
C GLY A 263 1.35 35.06 -1.75
N ILE A 264 1.50 33.87 -2.33
CA ILE A 264 2.36 32.80 -1.79
C ILE A 264 3.67 32.77 -2.58
N THR A 265 4.81 32.86 -1.89
CA THR A 265 6.10 32.73 -2.57
C THR A 265 6.30 31.33 -3.10
N ALA A 266 6.36 31.16 -4.43
CA ALA A 266 6.48 29.88 -5.08
C ALA A 266 7.62 29.84 -6.09
N ALA A 267 8.21 28.65 -6.29
CA ALA A 267 9.23 28.46 -7.30
C ALA A 267 9.08 27.08 -7.98
N PRO A 268 9.16 27.01 -9.32
CA PRO A 268 9.09 25.76 -10.04
C PRO A 268 10.45 25.04 -10.09
N VAL A 269 10.40 23.67 -10.07
CA VAL A 269 11.58 22.80 -10.20
C VAL A 269 11.27 21.68 -11.20
N TRP A 270 12.16 21.48 -12.17
CA TRP A 270 11.98 20.44 -13.20
C TRP A 270 13.32 19.76 -13.62
N GLY A 271 13.21 18.69 -14.42
CA GLY A 271 14.34 17.79 -14.73
C GLY A 271 15.50 18.45 -15.46
N ASP A 272 15.21 19.24 -16.49
CA ASP A 272 16.22 19.90 -17.33
C ASP A 272 16.75 21.22 -16.77
N MET A 273 16.32 21.61 -15.56
CA MET A 273 16.84 22.78 -14.84
C MET A 273 18.34 22.58 -14.56
N SER A 274 19.15 23.64 -14.69
CA SER A 274 20.56 23.55 -14.35
C SER A 274 20.76 23.10 -12.89
N ARG A 275 21.84 22.38 -12.63
CA ARG A 275 22.14 21.90 -11.26
C ARG A 275 22.29 23.05 -10.25
N ASP A 276 22.87 24.15 -10.67
CA ASP A 276 23.10 25.29 -9.80
C ASP A 276 21.81 26.05 -9.51
N ASP A 277 20.94 26.27 -10.50
CA ASP A 277 19.63 26.89 -10.31
C ASP A 277 18.73 26.04 -9.42
N ARG A 278 18.73 24.70 -9.66
CA ARG A 278 17.98 23.76 -8.83
C ARG A 278 18.46 23.79 -7.39
N ARG A 279 19.79 23.77 -7.17
CA ARG A 279 20.38 23.85 -5.83
C ARG A 279 20.03 25.17 -5.15
N ALA A 280 20.10 26.28 -5.86
CA ALA A 280 19.75 27.60 -5.34
C ALA A 280 18.27 27.69 -4.96
N THR A 281 17.36 27.15 -5.81
CA THR A 281 15.92 27.11 -5.53
C THR A 281 15.61 26.25 -4.29
N LEU A 282 16.21 25.08 -4.18
CA LEU A 282 16.04 24.22 -3.01
C LEU A 282 16.62 24.85 -1.73
N ALA A 283 17.74 25.59 -1.82
CA ALA A 283 18.31 26.30 -0.70
C ALA A 283 17.39 27.44 -0.22
N ARG A 284 16.78 28.20 -1.13
CA ARG A 284 15.78 29.24 -0.80
C ARG A 284 14.53 28.63 -0.12
N TYR A 285 14.07 27.46 -0.57
CA TYR A 285 12.99 26.75 0.08
C TYR A 285 13.38 26.27 1.49
N ALA A 286 14.59 25.76 1.66
CA ALA A 286 15.10 25.34 2.97
C ALA A 286 15.28 26.52 3.94
N ALA A 287 15.61 27.73 3.43
CA ALA A 287 15.71 28.96 4.21
C ALA A 287 14.35 29.60 4.54
N GLY A 288 13.27 29.19 3.87
CA GLY A 288 11.93 29.77 4.02
C GLY A 288 11.66 30.98 3.11
N ASP A 289 12.60 31.36 2.22
CA ASP A 289 12.42 32.45 1.24
C ASP A 289 11.41 32.06 0.13
N VAL A 290 11.23 30.76 -0.09
CA VAL A 290 10.20 30.15 -0.95
C VAL A 290 9.34 29.27 -0.08
N GLN A 291 8.05 29.55 -0.03
CA GLN A 291 7.10 28.78 0.77
C GLN A 291 6.66 27.50 0.06
N VAL A 292 6.50 27.55 -1.27
CA VAL A 292 5.97 26.42 -2.05
C VAL A 292 6.86 26.09 -3.23
N LEU A 293 7.26 24.83 -3.35
CA LEU A 293 7.86 24.31 -4.58
C LEU A 293 6.79 23.68 -5.46
N THR A 294 6.74 24.06 -6.73
CA THR A 294 5.97 23.33 -7.73
C THR A 294 6.91 22.47 -8.57
N ASN A 295 6.51 21.26 -8.94
CA ASN A 295 7.42 20.38 -9.65
C ASN A 295 6.72 19.40 -10.60
N CYS A 296 7.46 19.02 -11.65
CA CYS A 296 7.12 17.93 -12.54
C CYS A 296 8.04 16.74 -12.26
N MET A 297 7.57 15.76 -11.47
CA MET A 297 8.19 14.45 -11.18
C MET A 297 9.60 14.47 -10.57
N VAL A 298 10.22 15.62 -10.31
CA VAL A 298 11.60 15.72 -9.81
C VAL A 298 11.68 15.51 -8.31
N LEU A 299 10.68 15.99 -7.57
CA LEU A 299 10.66 15.92 -6.11
C LEU A 299 9.93 14.66 -5.58
N THR A 300 9.46 13.77 -6.45
CA THR A 300 8.84 12.51 -6.07
C THR A 300 9.83 11.55 -5.39
N GLU A 301 11.10 11.64 -5.76
CA GLU A 301 12.18 10.83 -5.21
C GLU A 301 13.39 11.72 -4.91
N GLY A 302 14.21 11.33 -3.94
CA GLY A 302 15.46 12.03 -3.66
C GLY A 302 15.33 13.41 -2.98
N PHE A 303 14.14 13.95 -2.80
CA PHE A 303 13.94 15.23 -2.12
C PHE A 303 13.84 15.07 -0.60
N ASP A 304 14.73 15.73 0.14
CA ASP A 304 14.80 15.67 1.61
C ASP A 304 14.59 17.04 2.24
N ALA A 305 13.33 17.39 2.53
CA ALA A 305 12.94 18.61 3.23
C ALA A 305 11.91 18.29 4.32
N PRO A 306 12.33 17.90 5.54
CA PRO A 306 11.44 17.48 6.61
C PRO A 306 10.41 18.54 7.04
N HIS A 307 10.74 19.84 6.88
CA HIS A 307 9.83 20.94 7.20
C HIS A 307 8.62 21.03 6.25
N THR A 308 8.68 20.40 5.05
CA THR A 308 7.51 20.31 4.15
C THR A 308 6.32 19.70 4.89
N SER A 309 5.23 20.45 5.05
CA SER A 309 4.05 20.04 5.81
C SER A 309 2.75 20.04 5.00
N CYS A 310 2.81 20.46 3.73
CA CYS A 310 1.72 20.35 2.76
C CYS A 310 2.19 19.69 1.46
N ALA A 311 1.42 18.73 0.92
CA ALA A 311 1.61 18.22 -0.42
C ALA A 311 0.32 18.37 -1.21
N VAL A 312 0.39 19.03 -2.34
CA VAL A 312 -0.72 19.19 -3.29
C VAL A 312 -0.53 18.20 -4.43
N ILE A 313 -1.47 17.29 -4.58
CA ILE A 313 -1.46 16.30 -5.64
C ILE A 313 -2.25 16.87 -6.84
N ALA A 314 -1.62 17.81 -7.54
CA ALA A 314 -2.14 18.37 -8.81
C ALA A 314 -1.81 17.47 -10.02
N ARG A 315 -1.39 16.25 -9.75
CA ARG A 315 -1.23 15.15 -10.70
C ARG A 315 -2.04 13.95 -10.21
N PRO A 316 -3.39 13.99 -10.36
CA PRO A 316 -4.20 12.81 -10.11
C PRO A 316 -3.61 11.57 -10.79
N THR A 317 -3.54 10.46 -10.08
CA THR A 317 -2.88 9.25 -10.59
C THR A 317 -3.70 8.00 -10.25
N LYS A 318 -3.59 6.98 -11.09
CA LYS A 318 -4.14 5.63 -10.84
C LYS A 318 -3.14 4.73 -10.12
N SER A 319 -1.89 5.19 -9.97
CA SER A 319 -0.80 4.45 -9.33
C SER A 319 -0.74 4.76 -7.83
N PRO A 320 -1.12 3.82 -6.94
CA PRO A 320 -0.95 3.98 -5.50
C PRO A 320 0.51 4.23 -5.10
N GLY A 321 1.46 3.57 -5.79
CA GLY A 321 2.89 3.75 -5.53
C GLY A 321 3.36 5.19 -5.76
N LEU A 322 2.95 5.80 -6.88
CA LEU A 322 3.29 7.19 -7.17
C LEU A 322 2.62 8.15 -6.18
N TYR A 323 1.35 7.89 -5.81
CA TYR A 323 0.66 8.68 -4.80
C TYR A 323 1.39 8.65 -3.46
N VAL A 324 1.79 7.45 -2.99
CA VAL A 324 2.55 7.26 -1.75
C VAL A 324 3.89 8.00 -1.78
N GLN A 325 4.58 8.02 -2.92
CA GLN A 325 5.84 8.76 -3.08
C GLN A 325 5.63 10.27 -2.97
N MET A 326 4.62 10.82 -3.63
CA MET A 326 4.28 12.25 -3.59
C MET A 326 3.84 12.68 -2.18
N ALA A 327 2.85 12.01 -1.61
CA ALA A 327 2.32 12.31 -0.28
C ALA A 327 3.39 12.14 0.81
N GLY A 328 4.22 11.12 0.70
CA GLY A 328 5.28 10.79 1.65
C GLY A 328 6.32 11.89 1.86
N ARG A 329 6.42 12.87 0.92
CA ARG A 329 7.31 14.03 1.08
C ARG A 329 6.87 14.93 2.23
N ALA A 330 5.58 14.99 2.51
CA ALA A 330 5.04 15.80 3.60
C ALA A 330 4.97 15.07 4.94
N LEU A 331 5.29 13.78 5.04
CA LEU A 331 5.06 12.99 6.25
C LEU A 331 6.23 12.98 7.25
N ARG A 332 7.40 13.46 6.87
CA ARG A 332 8.57 13.44 7.76
C ARG A 332 8.36 14.37 8.96
N PRO A 333 8.70 13.96 10.19
CA PRO A 333 8.64 14.83 11.35
C PRO A 333 9.68 15.95 11.27
N ALA A 334 9.31 17.14 11.73
CA ALA A 334 10.20 18.26 11.89
C ALA A 334 9.81 19.08 13.14
N PRO A 335 10.71 19.85 13.74
CA PRO A 335 10.38 20.73 14.85
C PRO A 335 9.21 21.67 14.48
N GLY A 336 8.21 21.78 15.36
CA GLY A 336 7.03 22.62 15.15
C GLY A 336 5.97 22.05 14.20
N LYS A 337 6.24 20.98 13.50
CA LYS A 337 5.29 20.33 12.59
C LYS A 337 4.34 19.38 13.35
N ARG A 338 3.04 19.68 13.34
CA ARG A 338 2.01 18.90 14.04
C ARG A 338 1.50 17.72 13.22
N ASP A 339 1.23 17.96 11.93
CA ASP A 339 0.69 17.00 10.98
C ASP A 339 1.10 17.34 9.54
N ALA A 340 0.78 16.47 8.61
CA ALA A 340 0.89 16.73 7.19
C ALA A 340 -0.51 16.99 6.60
N LEU A 341 -0.60 17.94 5.66
CA LEU A 341 -1.81 18.20 4.90
C LEU A 341 -1.64 17.70 3.46
N LEU A 342 -2.56 16.88 2.98
CA LEU A 342 -2.66 16.48 1.59
C LEU A 342 -3.85 17.20 0.95
N LEU A 343 -3.61 17.84 -0.19
CA LEU A 343 -4.62 18.47 -1.01
C LEU A 343 -4.71 17.71 -2.34
N ASP A 344 -5.75 16.89 -2.49
CA ASP A 344 -5.95 16.05 -3.67
C ASP A 344 -6.85 16.78 -4.69
N VAL A 345 -6.32 17.07 -5.87
CA VAL A 345 -7.07 17.72 -6.96
C VAL A 345 -7.89 16.68 -7.71
N MET A 346 -9.18 16.94 -7.85
CA MET A 346 -10.13 16.03 -8.51
C MET A 346 -11.11 16.82 -9.39
N GLY A 347 -11.60 16.18 -10.45
CA GLY A 347 -12.77 16.67 -11.18
C GLY A 347 -14.06 16.41 -10.40
N ALA A 348 -15.14 17.08 -10.76
CA ALA A 348 -16.48 16.89 -10.17
C ALA A 348 -16.99 15.45 -10.32
N SER A 349 -16.62 14.78 -11.41
CA SER A 349 -16.86 13.37 -11.66
C SER A 349 -15.66 12.75 -12.36
N THR A 350 -15.40 11.48 -12.10
CA THR A 350 -14.42 10.72 -12.85
C THR A 350 -14.76 9.23 -12.83
N ARG A 351 -14.62 8.56 -13.99
CA ARG A 351 -14.69 7.11 -14.13
C ARG A 351 -13.38 6.44 -13.72
N HIS A 352 -12.30 7.20 -13.58
CA HIS A 352 -11.02 6.68 -13.18
C HIS A 352 -11.00 6.39 -11.68
N LYS A 353 -10.53 5.19 -11.32
CA LYS A 353 -10.19 4.88 -9.93
C LYS A 353 -8.84 5.54 -9.62
N LEU A 354 -8.88 6.71 -9.02
CA LEU A 354 -7.69 7.46 -8.62
C LEU A 354 -7.21 7.03 -7.23
N ALA A 355 -5.91 7.08 -7.03
CA ALA A 355 -5.30 6.87 -5.71
C ALA A 355 -5.59 8.07 -4.78
N SER A 356 -5.70 7.83 -3.50
CA SER A 356 -6.08 8.81 -2.47
C SER A 356 -5.38 8.53 -1.14
N MET A 357 -5.65 9.35 -0.13
CA MET A 357 -5.06 9.21 1.21
C MET A 357 -5.18 7.79 1.81
N VAL A 358 -6.25 7.06 1.52
CA VAL A 358 -6.43 5.69 2.04
C VAL A 358 -5.44 4.69 1.44
N ASP A 359 -4.88 4.97 0.27
CA ASP A 359 -3.86 4.15 -0.39
C ASP A 359 -2.46 4.30 0.25
N LEU A 360 -2.30 5.20 1.23
CA LEU A 360 -1.05 5.32 1.99
C LEU A 360 -0.77 4.10 2.87
N THR A 361 -1.81 3.40 3.31
CA THR A 361 -1.70 2.17 4.11
C THR A 361 -2.07 0.95 3.28
N ALA A 362 -1.45 -0.18 3.61
CA ALA A 362 -1.84 -1.49 3.06
C ALA A 362 -3.09 -2.08 3.75
N ARG A 363 -3.59 -1.45 4.82
CA ARG A 363 -4.78 -1.90 5.55
C ARG A 363 -6.04 -1.50 4.79
N GLU A 364 -7.04 -2.38 4.81
CA GLU A 364 -8.37 -2.06 4.27
C GLU A 364 -9.08 -1.11 5.24
N ILE A 365 -9.00 0.17 4.97
CA ILE A 365 -9.76 1.22 5.65
C ILE A 365 -10.80 1.79 4.68
N GLY A 366 -11.94 2.21 5.21
CA GLY A 366 -13.01 2.80 4.39
C GLY A 366 -12.58 4.10 3.71
N GLN A 367 -13.49 4.70 2.95
CA GLN A 367 -13.22 6.02 2.36
C GLN A 367 -12.96 7.04 3.46
N ALA A 368 -11.91 7.86 3.28
CA ALA A 368 -11.62 8.93 4.20
C ALA A 368 -12.68 10.02 4.10
N GLU A 369 -13.27 10.38 5.24
CA GLU A 369 -14.11 11.56 5.36
C GLU A 369 -13.24 12.82 5.41
N GLU A 370 -13.73 13.89 4.81
CA GLU A 370 -13.01 15.16 4.73
C GLU A 370 -12.67 15.71 6.13
N GLY A 371 -11.43 16.10 6.33
CA GLY A 371 -10.94 16.69 7.59
C GLY A 371 -10.48 15.69 8.66
N LYS A 372 -10.76 14.40 8.51
CA LYS A 372 -10.22 13.36 9.42
C LYS A 372 -8.77 13.02 9.08
N THR A 373 -8.01 12.64 10.11
CA THR A 373 -6.65 12.12 9.90
C THR A 373 -6.70 10.65 9.47
N LEU A 374 -5.65 10.18 8.81
CA LEU A 374 -5.52 8.77 8.40
C LEU A 374 -5.67 7.82 9.59
N ARG A 375 -5.09 8.19 10.73
CA ARG A 375 -5.21 7.45 11.98
C ARG A 375 -6.65 7.39 12.49
N GLN A 376 -7.38 8.51 12.49
CA GLN A 376 -8.79 8.53 12.88
C GLN A 376 -9.64 7.63 12.00
N VAL A 377 -9.45 7.66 10.68
CA VAL A 377 -10.15 6.79 9.73
C VAL A 377 -9.86 5.31 10.01
N ALA A 378 -8.60 4.97 10.31
CA ALA A 378 -8.21 3.60 10.63
C ALA A 378 -8.80 3.13 11.98
N GLU A 379 -8.80 3.97 13.01
CA GLU A 379 -9.38 3.67 14.32
C GLU A 379 -10.90 3.46 14.23
N GLU A 380 -11.59 4.26 13.42
CA GLU A 380 -13.03 4.11 13.15
C GLU A 380 -13.34 2.82 12.38
N ALA A 381 -12.52 2.44 11.40
CA ALA A 381 -12.67 1.19 10.67
C ALA A 381 -12.57 -0.02 11.61
N VAL A 382 -11.55 -0.03 12.50
CA VAL A 382 -11.39 -1.07 13.53
C VAL A 382 -12.58 -1.09 14.51
N ALA A 383 -13.06 0.09 14.93
CA ALA A 383 -14.22 0.20 15.82
C ALA A 383 -15.52 -0.30 15.13
N ALA A 384 -15.68 0.01 13.83
CA ALA A 384 -16.83 -0.47 13.05
C ALA A 384 -16.80 -1.99 12.88
N GLU A 385 -15.63 -2.56 12.63
CA GLU A 385 -15.45 -4.02 12.53
C GLU A 385 -15.70 -4.73 13.86
N LYS A 386 -15.19 -4.17 14.97
CA LYS A 386 -15.51 -4.65 16.32
C LYS A 386 -17.01 -4.59 16.63
N ARG A 387 -17.72 -3.51 16.23
CA ARG A 387 -19.18 -3.41 16.38
C ARG A 387 -19.89 -4.48 15.56
N ARG A 388 -19.49 -4.71 14.30
CA ARG A 388 -20.05 -5.79 13.46
C ARG A 388 -19.82 -7.17 14.07
N THR A 389 -18.65 -7.41 14.65
CA THR A 389 -18.33 -8.66 15.34
C THR A 389 -19.13 -8.82 16.64
N LEU A 390 -19.32 -7.73 17.40
CA LEU A 390 -20.16 -7.72 18.60
C LEU A 390 -21.64 -7.97 18.26
N VAL A 391 -22.18 -7.31 17.23
CA VAL A 391 -23.56 -7.52 16.78
C VAL A 391 -23.75 -8.96 16.29
N ALA A 392 -22.79 -9.51 15.56
CA ALA A 392 -22.83 -10.92 15.13
C ALA A 392 -22.74 -11.89 16.33
N HIS A 393 -22.04 -11.50 17.41
CA HIS A 393 -21.93 -12.30 18.63
C HIS A 393 -23.18 -12.21 19.49
N VAL A 394 -23.81 -11.03 19.59
CA VAL A 394 -25.08 -10.81 20.28
C VAL A 394 -26.22 -11.55 19.58
N GLU A 395 -26.28 -11.52 18.25
CA GLU A 395 -27.24 -12.36 17.50
C GLU A 395 -27.03 -13.86 17.78
N ALA A 396 -25.80 -14.32 17.99
CA ALA A 396 -25.49 -15.70 18.33
C ALA A 396 -25.83 -16.05 19.81
N GLU A 397 -25.74 -15.08 20.76
CA GLU A 397 -26.13 -15.25 22.16
C GLU A 397 -27.65 -15.26 22.36
N GLU A 398 -28.43 -14.46 21.62
CA GLU A 398 -29.89 -14.50 21.64
C GLU A 398 -30.44 -15.88 21.20
N PHE A 399 -29.65 -16.67 20.44
CA PHE A 399 -29.99 -18.03 20.06
C PHE A 399 -29.67 -19.10 21.10
N ASN A 400 -28.85 -18.81 22.10
CA ASN A 400 -28.58 -19.70 23.23
C ASN A 400 -29.73 -19.75 24.26
N LEU A 401 -30.74 -18.90 24.13
CA LEU A 401 -31.94 -18.93 24.99
C LEU A 401 -32.80 -20.19 24.87
N PHE A 402 -32.55 -21.03 23.88
CA PHE A 402 -33.24 -22.33 23.68
C PHE A 402 -32.44 -23.55 24.15
N GLY A 403 -31.53 -23.40 25.10
CA GLY A 403 -30.90 -24.50 25.85
C GLY A 403 -29.90 -25.34 25.05
N SER A 404 -28.71 -25.51 25.59
CA SER A 404 -27.64 -26.50 25.33
C SER A 404 -27.62 -27.24 23.97
N SER A 405 -27.94 -26.59 22.85
CA SER A 405 -27.87 -27.18 21.53
C SER A 405 -26.43 -27.12 20.97
N ALA A 406 -25.84 -28.27 20.66
CA ALA A 406 -24.55 -28.40 20.00
C ALA A 406 -24.59 -27.97 18.51
N ILE A 407 -25.71 -27.43 18.04
CA ILE A 407 -25.99 -27.12 16.63
C ILE A 407 -25.94 -25.60 16.42
N ARG A 408 -25.11 -25.18 15.44
CA ARG A 408 -25.02 -23.77 15.05
C ARG A 408 -26.01 -23.47 13.92
N TRP A 409 -27.02 -22.69 14.28
CA TRP A 409 -27.99 -22.13 13.34
C TRP A 409 -27.40 -21.02 12.51
N LEU A 410 -27.73 -20.99 11.24
CA LEU A 410 -27.40 -19.91 10.33
C LEU A 410 -28.69 -19.30 9.80
N ARG A 411 -28.71 -17.98 9.63
CA ARG A 411 -29.86 -17.25 9.08
C ARG A 411 -29.43 -16.48 7.85
N THR A 412 -30.26 -16.53 6.80
CA THR A 412 -30.05 -15.70 5.60
C THR A 412 -30.60 -14.28 5.81
N PRO A 413 -30.20 -13.26 5.03
CA PRO A 413 -30.74 -11.90 5.12
C PRO A 413 -32.25 -11.81 4.92
N ASP A 414 -32.84 -12.73 4.15
CA ASP A 414 -34.29 -12.87 3.93
C ASP A 414 -35.02 -13.63 5.06
N GLY A 415 -34.30 -14.00 6.13
CA GLY A 415 -34.86 -14.60 7.33
C GLY A 415 -34.99 -16.10 7.32
N THR A 416 -34.45 -16.81 6.33
CA THR A 416 -34.49 -18.27 6.25
C THR A 416 -33.45 -18.90 7.19
N TRP A 417 -33.91 -19.84 8.04
CA TRP A 417 -33.05 -20.58 8.97
C TRP A 417 -32.53 -21.85 8.36
N PHE A 418 -31.25 -22.19 8.53
CA PHE A 418 -30.67 -23.40 7.98
C PHE A 418 -29.52 -23.98 8.81
N ILE A 419 -29.31 -25.30 8.62
CA ILE A 419 -28.17 -26.05 9.16
C ILE A 419 -27.46 -26.74 7.99
N ARG A 420 -26.14 -26.62 7.96
CA ARG A 420 -25.31 -27.42 7.07
C ARG A 420 -24.94 -28.72 7.74
N LEU A 421 -25.33 -29.85 7.17
CA LEU A 421 -25.00 -31.18 7.67
C LEU A 421 -23.68 -31.71 7.10
N THR A 422 -23.54 -31.64 5.77
CA THR A 422 -22.31 -32.03 5.05
C THR A 422 -21.99 -31.00 3.95
N GLY A 423 -20.91 -31.21 3.18
CA GLY A 423 -20.62 -30.42 2.01
C GLY A 423 -21.76 -30.36 0.98
N ALA A 424 -22.54 -31.42 0.89
CA ALA A 424 -23.56 -31.65 -0.13
C ALA A 424 -24.99 -31.72 0.43
N MET A 425 -25.23 -31.39 1.72
CA MET A 425 -26.56 -31.49 2.34
C MET A 425 -26.83 -30.37 3.33
N PHE A 426 -28.01 -29.73 3.18
CA PHE A 426 -28.51 -28.67 4.06
C PHE A 426 -29.95 -28.95 4.47
N LEU A 427 -30.31 -28.61 5.70
CA LEU A 427 -31.69 -28.48 6.15
C LEU A 427 -32.02 -27.01 6.37
N PHE A 428 -33.20 -26.58 5.98
CA PHE A 428 -33.65 -25.21 6.17
C PHE A 428 -35.16 -25.14 6.44
N LEU A 429 -35.57 -24.01 7.05
CA LEU A 429 -36.96 -23.71 7.34
C LEU A 429 -37.49 -22.73 6.30
N GLN A 430 -38.52 -23.12 5.59
CA GLN A 430 -39.29 -22.30 4.67
C GLN A 430 -40.56 -21.81 5.39
N ARG A 431 -40.80 -20.49 5.38
CA ARG A 431 -42.02 -19.91 5.94
C ARG A 431 -43.21 -20.26 5.03
N ASP A 432 -44.30 -20.71 5.61
CA ASP A 432 -45.55 -20.93 4.87
C ASP A 432 -46.18 -19.59 4.47
N PRO A 433 -46.54 -19.38 3.19
CA PRO A 433 -47.15 -18.12 2.74
C PRO A 433 -48.42 -17.79 3.55
N GLY A 434 -48.53 -16.51 3.97
CA GLY A 434 -49.70 -16.02 4.71
C GLY A 434 -49.82 -16.48 6.17
N THR A 435 -48.90 -17.31 6.69
CA THR A 435 -48.91 -17.81 8.06
C THR A 435 -47.64 -17.45 8.82
N ARG A 436 -47.61 -17.71 10.16
CA ARG A 436 -46.40 -17.63 10.99
C ARG A 436 -45.79 -19.02 11.21
N LEU A 437 -46.14 -20.01 10.40
CA LEU A 437 -45.66 -21.37 10.49
C LEU A 437 -44.48 -21.60 9.53
N TYR A 438 -43.68 -22.59 9.83
CA TYR A 438 -42.48 -22.96 9.09
C TYR A 438 -42.51 -24.45 8.72
N ARG A 439 -42.08 -24.76 7.48
CA ARG A 439 -41.88 -26.14 6.99
C ARG A 439 -40.42 -26.42 6.84
N MET A 440 -39.96 -27.60 7.21
CA MET A 440 -38.60 -28.04 6.95
C MET A 440 -38.46 -28.44 5.47
N ARG A 441 -37.30 -28.07 4.92
CA ARG A 441 -36.86 -28.50 3.59
C ARG A 441 -35.48 -29.08 3.69
N ARG A 442 -35.18 -30.05 2.87
CA ARG A 442 -33.84 -30.62 2.71
C ARG A 442 -33.35 -30.29 1.31
N TRP A 443 -32.12 -29.82 1.23
CA TRP A 443 -31.42 -29.63 -0.03
C TRP A 443 -30.26 -30.62 -0.10
N THR A 444 -30.10 -31.28 -1.26
CA THR A 444 -28.92 -32.08 -1.59
C THR A 444 -28.43 -31.71 -2.98
N GLU A 445 -27.13 -31.87 -3.22
CA GLU A 445 -26.51 -31.55 -4.51
C GLU A 445 -27.13 -32.42 -5.64
N ALA A 446 -27.45 -33.65 -5.35
CA ALA A 446 -28.01 -34.60 -6.33
C ALA A 446 -29.48 -34.33 -6.69
N HIS A 447 -30.32 -33.87 -5.75
CA HIS A 447 -31.78 -33.83 -5.93
C HIS A 447 -32.39 -32.44 -5.71
N GLY A 448 -31.58 -31.41 -5.36
CA GLY A 448 -32.07 -30.07 -5.04
C GLY A 448 -32.94 -30.03 -3.78
N VAL A 449 -33.96 -29.18 -3.75
CA VAL A 449 -34.88 -29.02 -2.59
C VAL A 449 -35.99 -30.05 -2.64
N HIS A 450 -36.20 -30.73 -1.51
CA HIS A 450 -37.30 -31.67 -1.35
C HIS A 450 -37.87 -31.66 0.09
N PRO A 451 -39.17 -31.93 0.28
CA PRO A 451 -39.77 -32.00 1.60
C PRO A 451 -39.33 -33.28 2.33
N PRO A 452 -39.38 -33.30 3.67
CA PRO A 452 -39.27 -34.54 4.44
C PRO A 452 -40.52 -35.40 4.29
N LYS A 453 -40.46 -36.63 4.82
CA LYS A 453 -41.64 -37.55 4.81
C LYS A 453 -42.82 -36.93 5.56
N ASP A 454 -42.58 -36.19 6.65
CA ASP A 454 -43.59 -35.49 7.45
C ASP A 454 -43.52 -33.99 7.18
N ASP A 455 -44.17 -33.54 6.11
CA ASP A 455 -44.20 -32.13 5.71
C ASP A 455 -45.28 -31.32 6.46
N VAL A 456 -45.12 -31.17 7.79
CA VAL A 456 -46.07 -30.46 8.66
C VAL A 456 -45.51 -29.05 8.96
N ALA A 457 -46.36 -28.03 8.81
CA ALA A 457 -46.02 -26.68 9.20
C ALA A 457 -46.10 -26.50 10.74
N ARG A 458 -45.08 -25.90 11.36
CA ARG A 458 -44.94 -25.72 12.80
C ARG A 458 -44.59 -24.28 13.18
N PRO A 459 -44.95 -23.83 14.38
CA PRO A 459 -44.38 -22.59 14.93
C PRO A 459 -42.84 -22.63 14.95
N LEU A 460 -42.18 -21.48 14.82
CA LEU A 460 -40.71 -21.40 14.71
C LEU A 460 -39.94 -22.19 15.79
N PRO A 461 -40.25 -22.11 17.09
CA PRO A 461 -39.54 -22.87 18.12
C PRO A 461 -39.62 -24.41 17.91
N GLU A 462 -40.80 -24.89 17.57
CA GLU A 462 -41.02 -26.34 17.31
C GLU A 462 -40.35 -26.80 16.00
N ALA A 463 -40.39 -25.93 14.96
CA ALA A 463 -39.74 -26.20 13.68
C ALA A 463 -38.20 -26.27 13.85
N LEU A 464 -37.61 -25.41 14.66
CA LEU A 464 -36.19 -25.43 14.99
C LEU A 464 -35.79 -26.68 15.76
N ALA A 465 -36.54 -27.05 16.81
CA ALA A 465 -36.29 -28.24 17.60
C ALA A 465 -36.42 -29.52 16.76
N TRP A 466 -37.41 -29.59 15.89
CA TRP A 466 -37.62 -30.72 15.00
C TRP A 466 -36.52 -30.84 13.93
N LEU A 467 -36.10 -29.73 13.34
CA LEU A 467 -35.01 -29.70 12.37
C LEU A 467 -33.67 -30.11 13.02
N GLU A 468 -33.45 -29.74 14.28
CA GLU A 468 -32.29 -30.21 15.06
C GLU A 468 -32.29 -31.72 15.27
N GLN A 469 -33.46 -32.29 15.60
CA GLN A 469 -33.62 -33.73 15.77
C GLN A 469 -33.35 -34.46 14.45
N GLN A 470 -33.88 -33.96 13.33
CA GLN A 470 -33.62 -34.52 12.00
C GLN A 470 -32.15 -34.42 11.60
N ALA A 471 -31.49 -33.31 11.94
CA ALA A 471 -30.07 -33.10 11.68
C ALA A 471 -29.19 -34.13 12.41
N LYS A 472 -29.49 -34.44 13.67
CA LYS A 472 -28.82 -35.49 14.47
C LYS A 472 -28.99 -36.88 13.88
N VAL A 473 -30.18 -37.18 13.34
CA VAL A 473 -30.48 -38.47 12.68
C VAL A 473 -29.78 -38.63 11.33
N LEU A 474 -29.78 -37.55 10.51
CA LEU A 474 -29.26 -37.62 9.14
C LEU A 474 -27.73 -37.53 9.06
N ALA A 475 -27.08 -36.94 10.04
CA ALA A 475 -25.62 -36.78 10.04
C ALA A 475 -25.02 -36.81 11.44
N PRO A 476 -25.12 -37.92 12.19
CA PRO A 476 -24.64 -38.03 13.56
C PRO A 476 -23.13 -37.72 13.68
N HIS A 477 -22.35 -38.09 12.68
CA HIS A 477 -20.89 -37.85 12.67
C HIS A 477 -20.49 -36.41 12.35
N ALA A 478 -21.35 -35.61 11.71
CA ALA A 478 -21.06 -34.21 11.41
C ALA A 478 -20.96 -33.30 12.66
N PHE A 479 -21.55 -33.75 13.77
CA PHE A 479 -21.53 -33.02 15.05
C PHE A 479 -20.28 -33.33 15.88
N VAL A 480 -19.71 -34.53 15.77
CA VAL A 480 -18.50 -34.96 16.48
C VAL A 480 -17.24 -34.32 15.85
N ALA A 481 -17.16 -34.25 14.53
CA ALA A 481 -16.03 -33.71 13.80
C ALA A 481 -15.88 -32.16 13.96
N ARG A 482 -16.98 -31.42 14.21
CA ARG A 482 -16.94 -29.96 14.39
C ARG A 482 -16.31 -29.50 15.71
N GLN A 483 -16.36 -30.27 16.78
CA GLN A 483 -15.66 -29.95 18.03
C GLN A 483 -14.13 -30.04 17.89
N ALA A 484 -13.61 -30.86 16.98
CA ALA A 484 -12.19 -31.04 16.73
C ALA A 484 -11.58 -29.96 15.79
N SER A 485 -12.33 -29.48 14.77
CA SER A 485 -11.81 -28.56 13.76
C SER A 485 -11.66 -27.10 14.23
N TRP A 486 -12.35 -26.71 15.31
CA TRP A 486 -12.29 -25.35 15.87
C TRP A 486 -10.98 -25.06 16.63
N ARG A 487 -10.18 -26.08 16.94
CA ARG A 487 -8.88 -25.91 17.62
C ARG A 487 -7.69 -25.69 16.67
N SER A 488 -7.90 -25.76 15.34
CA SER A 488 -6.80 -25.78 14.36
C SER A 488 -6.60 -24.51 13.52
N GLY A 489 -7.34 -23.42 13.74
CA GLY A 489 -7.03 -22.05 13.23
C GLY A 489 -6.74 -21.87 11.74
N LYS A 490 -7.28 -22.69 10.81
CA LYS A 490 -7.03 -22.50 9.36
C LYS A 490 -8.06 -21.58 8.71
N PRO A 491 -7.64 -20.59 7.89
CA PRO A 491 -8.54 -19.65 7.21
C PRO A 491 -9.35 -20.34 6.09
N SER A 492 -10.59 -19.90 5.95
CA SER A 492 -11.58 -20.40 4.96
C SER A 492 -11.34 -19.81 3.57
N PRO A 493 -11.64 -20.53 2.46
CA PRO A 493 -11.48 -20.05 1.10
C PRO A 493 -12.48 -18.94 0.72
N LYS A 494 -12.12 -18.11 -0.28
CA LYS A 494 -12.76 -16.85 -0.71
C LYS A 494 -14.24 -16.88 -1.18
N GLN A 495 -14.88 -18.03 -1.28
CA GLN A 495 -16.34 -18.15 -1.38
C GLN A 495 -16.80 -19.09 -0.30
N THR A 496 -17.55 -18.57 0.66
CA THR A 496 -18.11 -19.43 1.70
C THR A 496 -19.22 -20.28 1.08
N PRO A 497 -19.36 -21.55 1.47
CA PRO A 497 -20.54 -22.37 1.08
C PRO A 497 -21.87 -21.68 1.39
N ARG A 498 -21.88 -20.70 2.27
CA ARG A 498 -22.98 -19.79 2.62
C ARG A 498 -23.45 -18.97 1.42
N ASP A 499 -22.53 -18.39 0.63
CA ASP A 499 -22.87 -17.55 -0.54
C ASP A 499 -23.41 -18.41 -1.70
N ILE A 500 -22.91 -19.63 -1.84
CA ILE A 500 -23.35 -20.57 -2.88
C ILE A 500 -24.76 -21.05 -2.59
N VAL A 501 -25.04 -21.40 -1.33
CA VAL A 501 -26.36 -21.91 -0.91
C VAL A 501 -27.40 -20.80 -0.86
N ALA A 502 -27.05 -19.62 -0.32
CA ALA A 502 -27.95 -18.47 -0.32
C ALA A 502 -28.33 -18.07 -1.76
N LYS A 503 -27.37 -18.04 -2.69
CA LYS A 503 -27.64 -17.78 -4.11
C LYS A 503 -28.48 -18.87 -4.77
N ALA A 504 -28.22 -20.15 -4.49
CA ALA A 504 -28.97 -21.26 -5.05
C ALA A 504 -30.41 -21.30 -4.54
N ILE A 505 -30.62 -21.06 -3.24
CA ILE A 505 -31.96 -20.98 -2.62
C ILE A 505 -32.72 -19.76 -3.17
N THR A 506 -32.11 -18.59 -3.20
CA THR A 506 -32.76 -17.35 -3.69
C THR A 506 -33.08 -17.41 -5.19
N ARG A 507 -32.22 -18.00 -6.01
CA ARG A 507 -32.44 -18.19 -7.44
C ARG A 507 -33.64 -19.08 -7.70
N ARG A 508 -33.75 -20.22 -6.99
CA ARG A 508 -34.82 -21.19 -7.21
C ARG A 508 -36.15 -20.76 -6.60
N MET A 509 -36.15 -19.98 -5.51
CA MET A 509 -37.39 -19.35 -5.02
C MET A 509 -37.96 -18.34 -6.03
N ARG A 510 -37.11 -17.62 -6.76
CA ARG A 510 -37.53 -16.74 -7.86
C ARG A 510 -38.04 -17.52 -9.09
N GLU A 511 -37.42 -18.65 -9.40
CA GLU A 511 -37.83 -19.50 -10.54
C GLU A 511 -39.14 -20.28 -10.28
N GLN A 512 -39.55 -20.43 -9.01
CA GLN A 512 -40.79 -21.14 -8.60
C GLN A 512 -41.94 -20.18 -8.24
N GLY A 513 -41.82 -18.86 -8.51
CA GLY A 513 -42.90 -17.89 -8.39
C GLY A 513 -43.37 -17.64 -6.95
N ALA A 514 -42.50 -17.75 -5.98
CA ALA A 514 -42.78 -17.44 -4.58
C ALA A 514 -42.08 -16.13 -4.17
#